data_ed6832ec2cefaef5f4108c865a4650e7
#
_entry.id   ed6832ec2cefaef5f4108c865a4650e7
#
_cell.length_a   1.000
_cell.length_b   1.000
_cell.length_c   1.000
_cell.angle_alpha   90.00
_cell.angle_beta   90.00
_cell.angle_gamma   90.00
#
_symmetry.space_group_name_H-M   'P 1'
#
loop_
_entity.id
_entity.type
_entity.pdbx_description
1 polymer ?
#
loop_
_entity_poly.entity_id
_entity_poly.type
_entity_poly.pdbx_seq_one_letter_code
_entity_poly.pdbx_strand_id
1 'polypeptide(L)'
;MQFLVAVVLLAVLTAPLSGGGDPRPASESSAGSVAIYDPDPNHIWNRLHATFFVREDLPGTELLPDALDPPFWYHTTYLLAQPSHIKALRVLDEFLQTHAENLIHDPVKRAILQRDLWAVFDWSVETALGYEKEKRELQARLTEILRRLAPMPEQLGALPDNYAQAVASGEFAKEYDPEHRERAFLPPDLFEPRGPWVELEGRGNALPVAEQHDSFFSGRSSFLVFLRLPGGRKATFDYLNTLWNSPLPLVPSPHFSPLQDEAPNPALPQLPAGTQVALVRQMTVFDNQGRLTASPITESVQIRVYRSVAVSTAPAVGIDQMITKSGQDFYAIRLSRSLLFAHQSGGLKAARMDERDFALFGGGGPDEGPPAHYASLATYHPVVKACVMCHREVGIQSLSTRGRLLKPNPLQQDLPTEAFGPRWWQDARVLSWKQGQDDWRLLSSSLQSAQ
;
A
#
# COMPACT_ATOMS: atom_id res chain seq x y z
N MET A 1 11.47 22.73 8.44
CA MET A 1 12.18 22.55 7.17
C MET A 1 11.18 21.87 6.26
N GLN A 2 10.49 22.64 5.44
CA GLN A 2 9.44 22.16 4.55
C GLN A 2 10.08 21.33 3.42
N PHE A 3 9.79 20.04 3.39
CA PHE A 3 10.13 19.19 2.25
C PHE A 3 9.07 19.42 1.16
N LEU A 4 9.45 20.17 0.14
CA LEU A 4 8.72 20.21 -1.12
C LEU A 4 8.81 18.80 -1.75
N VAL A 5 7.69 18.09 -1.75
CA VAL A 5 7.55 16.87 -2.55
C VAL A 5 7.43 17.29 -4.02
N ALA A 6 8.56 17.25 -4.72
CA ALA A 6 8.58 17.49 -6.14
C ALA A 6 7.95 16.31 -6.89
N VAL A 7 6.75 16.52 -7.38
CA VAL A 7 6.08 15.59 -8.30
C VAL A 7 6.79 15.68 -9.65
N VAL A 8 7.52 14.63 -10.01
CA VAL A 8 8.13 14.52 -11.35
C VAL A 8 7.03 14.12 -12.34
N LEU A 9 6.56 15.10 -13.11
CA LEU A 9 5.77 14.83 -14.32
C LEU A 9 6.70 14.19 -15.37
N LEU A 10 6.54 12.88 -15.60
CA LEU A 10 7.11 12.23 -16.77
C LEU A 10 6.17 12.50 -17.95
N ALA A 11 6.58 13.38 -18.85
CA ALA A 11 5.92 13.56 -20.15
C ALA A 11 6.14 12.31 -21.00
N VAL A 12 5.09 11.52 -21.17
CA VAL A 12 5.06 10.42 -22.14
C VAL A 12 4.60 11.01 -23.48
N LEU A 13 5.48 10.98 -24.47
CA LEU A 13 5.17 11.28 -25.87
C LEU A 13 4.10 10.31 -26.38
N THR A 14 2.89 10.81 -26.59
CA THR A 14 1.79 10.05 -27.20
C THR A 14 1.82 10.20 -28.70
N ALA A 15 2.02 9.08 -29.40
CA ALA A 15 1.68 8.97 -30.82
C ALA A 15 0.16 8.79 -30.98
N PRO A 16 -0.49 9.42 -31.97
CA PRO A 16 -1.94 9.26 -32.14
C PRO A 16 -2.26 7.91 -32.80
N LEU A 17 -3.05 7.08 -32.10
CA LEU A 17 -3.74 5.96 -32.71
C LEU A 17 -5.12 6.43 -33.18
N SER A 18 -5.27 6.58 -34.48
CA SER A 18 -6.57 6.76 -35.15
C SER A 18 -7.28 5.40 -35.20
N GLY A 19 -8.36 5.28 -34.46
CA GLY A 19 -9.30 4.16 -34.54
C GLY A 19 -10.71 4.65 -34.30
N GLY A 20 -11.50 4.82 -35.37
CA GLY A 20 -12.92 5.10 -35.30
C GLY A 20 -13.69 3.90 -34.77
N GLY A 21 -14.48 4.12 -33.74
CA GLY A 21 -15.45 3.17 -33.22
C GLY A 21 -16.76 3.92 -32.93
N ASP A 22 -17.88 3.42 -33.48
CA ASP A 22 -19.20 3.95 -33.31
C ASP A 22 -19.62 4.08 -31.84
N PRO A 23 -20.35 5.15 -31.48
CA PRO A 23 -20.85 5.29 -30.11
C PRO A 23 -21.97 4.29 -29.86
N ARG A 24 -21.73 3.29 -29.02
CA ARG A 24 -22.82 2.50 -28.42
C ARG A 24 -23.69 3.39 -27.53
N PRO A 25 -25.03 3.25 -27.58
CA PRO A 25 -25.89 3.98 -26.69
C PRO A 25 -25.59 3.61 -25.24
N ALA A 26 -25.44 4.63 -24.41
CA ALA A 26 -25.31 4.49 -22.98
C ALA A 26 -26.56 3.77 -22.44
N SER A 27 -26.39 2.51 -22.01
CA SER A 27 -27.38 1.89 -21.16
C SER A 27 -27.32 2.62 -19.81
N GLU A 28 -28.44 3.16 -19.37
CA GLU A 28 -28.65 3.59 -17.99
C GLU A 28 -28.48 2.37 -17.06
N SER A 29 -27.24 2.06 -16.72
CA SER A 29 -26.91 1.17 -15.63
C SER A 29 -27.10 2.00 -14.37
N SER A 30 -28.17 1.75 -13.63
CA SER A 30 -28.26 2.09 -12.22
C SER A 30 -27.07 1.43 -11.53
N ALA A 31 -26.00 2.18 -11.31
CA ALA A 31 -24.82 1.71 -10.60
C ALA A 31 -25.28 1.36 -9.18
N GLY A 32 -25.49 0.07 -8.95
CA GLY A 32 -25.84 -0.45 -7.65
C GLY A 32 -24.70 -0.17 -6.69
N SER A 33 -25.00 0.49 -5.58
CA SER A 33 -24.05 0.61 -4.46
C SER A 33 -23.50 -0.77 -4.15
N VAL A 34 -22.16 -0.89 -4.14
CA VAL A 34 -21.53 -2.20 -3.92
C VAL A 34 -21.72 -2.61 -2.46
N ALA A 35 -22.34 -3.76 -2.24
CA ALA A 35 -22.65 -4.33 -0.94
C ALA A 35 -21.39 -4.94 -0.32
N ILE A 36 -20.51 -4.12 0.28
CA ILE A 36 -19.23 -4.54 0.86
C ILE A 36 -19.38 -4.93 2.33
N TYR A 37 -19.97 -4.04 3.13
CA TYR A 37 -20.08 -4.19 4.59
C TYR A 37 -21.34 -4.93 5.03
N ASP A 38 -22.42 -4.75 4.29
CA ASP A 38 -23.72 -5.33 4.56
C ASP A 38 -24.39 -5.79 3.25
N PRO A 39 -25.19 -6.86 3.25
CA PRO A 39 -25.92 -7.31 2.05
C PRO A 39 -26.88 -6.28 1.45
N ASP A 40 -27.43 -5.37 2.27
CA ASP A 40 -28.23 -4.26 1.78
C ASP A 40 -27.33 -3.17 1.17
N PRO A 41 -27.37 -2.94 -0.14
CA PRO A 41 -26.56 -1.91 -0.78
C PRO A 41 -26.85 -0.49 -0.25
N ASN A 42 -28.04 -0.25 0.32
CA ASN A 42 -28.42 1.03 0.91
C ASN A 42 -28.01 1.19 2.37
N HIS A 43 -27.43 0.14 2.98
CA HIS A 43 -26.92 0.22 4.34
C HIS A 43 -25.94 1.38 4.48
N ILE A 44 -26.01 2.14 5.58
CA ILE A 44 -25.22 3.37 5.74
C ILE A 44 -23.72 3.14 5.63
N TRP A 45 -23.20 1.99 6.05
CA TRP A 45 -21.77 1.65 5.92
C TRP A 45 -21.34 1.46 4.46
N ASN A 46 -22.19 0.84 3.63
CA ASN A 46 -21.96 0.71 2.20
C ASN A 46 -22.00 2.07 1.50
N ARG A 47 -22.97 2.91 1.87
CA ARG A 47 -23.10 4.27 1.33
C ARG A 47 -21.92 5.16 1.72
N LEU A 48 -21.44 5.03 2.98
CA LEU A 48 -20.28 5.74 3.46
C LEU A 48 -19.03 5.31 2.67
N HIS A 49 -18.80 4.01 2.53
CA HIS A 49 -17.70 3.49 1.71
C HIS A 49 -17.80 3.96 0.25
N ALA A 50 -18.97 3.83 -0.37
CA ALA A 50 -19.17 4.25 -1.75
C ALA A 50 -18.90 5.75 -1.97
N THR A 51 -19.25 6.61 -1.01
CA THR A 51 -19.01 8.05 -1.11
C THR A 51 -17.52 8.39 -1.25
N PHE A 52 -16.64 7.62 -0.62
CA PHE A 52 -15.21 7.91 -0.58
C PHE A 52 -14.38 7.00 -1.52
N PHE A 53 -14.86 5.81 -1.86
CA PHE A 53 -14.04 4.80 -2.54
C PHE A 53 -14.67 4.25 -3.83
N VAL A 54 -15.85 4.70 -4.22
CA VAL A 54 -16.50 4.28 -5.47
C VAL A 54 -16.77 5.49 -6.35
N ARG A 55 -16.32 5.40 -7.60
CA ARG A 55 -16.52 6.44 -8.61
C ARG A 55 -17.31 5.85 -9.77
N GLU A 56 -18.58 6.21 -9.87
CA GLU A 56 -19.50 5.72 -10.90
C GLU A 56 -19.21 6.31 -12.29
N ASP A 57 -18.59 7.48 -12.31
CA ASP A 57 -18.28 8.26 -13.51
C ASP A 57 -16.95 7.89 -14.18
N LEU A 58 -16.18 6.98 -13.57
CA LEU A 58 -14.91 6.55 -14.14
C LEU A 58 -14.99 5.12 -14.68
N PRO A 59 -14.59 4.86 -15.94
CA PRO A 59 -14.56 3.50 -16.48
C PRO A 59 -13.64 2.59 -15.65
N GLY A 60 -14.12 1.40 -15.30
CA GLY A 60 -13.34 0.41 -14.56
C GLY A 60 -13.33 0.60 -13.04
N THR A 61 -14.14 1.48 -12.48
CA THR A 61 -14.25 1.69 -11.02
C THR A 61 -14.90 0.53 -10.30
N GLU A 62 -15.64 -0.31 -11.00
CA GLU A 62 -16.19 -1.55 -10.48
C GLU A 62 -15.13 -2.52 -9.93
N LEU A 63 -13.88 -2.34 -10.28
CA LEU A 63 -12.77 -3.19 -9.80
C LEU A 63 -12.23 -2.77 -8.42
N LEU A 64 -12.62 -1.61 -7.91
CA LEU A 64 -11.96 -0.95 -6.79
C LEU A 64 -12.65 -1.04 -5.44
N PRO A 65 -13.99 -1.21 -5.37
CA PRO A 65 -14.66 -1.24 -4.07
C PRO A 65 -14.13 -2.29 -3.11
N ASP A 66 -13.57 -3.37 -3.66
CA ASP A 66 -13.07 -4.51 -2.90
C ASP A 66 -11.63 -4.39 -2.42
N ALA A 67 -10.84 -3.52 -3.04
CA ALA A 67 -9.43 -3.31 -2.68
C ALA A 67 -9.28 -2.21 -1.62
N LEU A 68 -8.29 -2.37 -0.71
CA LEU A 68 -7.88 -1.28 0.19
C LEU A 68 -7.02 -0.27 -0.57
N ASP A 69 -7.35 1.00 -0.38
CA ASP A 69 -6.62 2.15 -0.91
C ASP A 69 -6.50 2.28 -2.43
N PRO A 70 -7.52 2.61 -3.15
CA PRO A 70 -7.33 3.54 -4.24
C PRO A 70 -7.70 4.94 -3.77
N PRO A 71 -6.75 5.88 -3.75
CA PRO A 71 -7.04 7.27 -3.42
C PRO A 71 -7.72 7.97 -4.60
N PHE A 72 -9.01 7.78 -4.78
CA PHE A 72 -9.78 8.47 -5.83
C PHE A 72 -9.73 9.99 -5.76
N TRP A 73 -9.52 10.48 -4.56
CA TRP A 73 -9.49 11.89 -4.22
C TRP A 73 -8.08 12.46 -4.18
N TYR A 74 -7.05 11.61 -4.35
CA TYR A 74 -5.67 12.04 -4.33
C TYR A 74 -5.36 12.98 -5.51
N HIS A 75 -4.71 14.12 -5.25
CA HIS A 75 -4.47 15.19 -6.23
C HIS A 75 -5.71 15.81 -6.88
N THR A 76 -6.87 15.70 -6.24
CA THR A 76 -8.11 16.31 -6.71
C THR A 76 -8.75 17.16 -5.61
N THR A 77 -9.68 18.03 -5.97
CA THR A 77 -10.54 18.73 -5.00
C THR A 77 -11.87 18.03 -4.79
N TYR A 78 -12.04 16.82 -5.30
CA TYR A 78 -13.29 16.08 -5.35
C TYR A 78 -14.12 16.12 -4.05
N LEU A 79 -13.51 15.82 -2.91
CA LEU A 79 -14.23 15.83 -1.62
C LEU A 79 -14.33 17.22 -0.97
N LEU A 80 -13.75 18.24 -1.57
CA LEU A 80 -13.74 19.62 -1.07
C LEU A 80 -14.59 20.54 -1.95
N ALA A 81 -14.86 20.14 -3.20
CA ALA A 81 -15.69 20.89 -4.14
C ALA A 81 -17.16 20.44 -4.08
N GLN A 82 -18.08 21.36 -4.34
CA GLN A 82 -19.49 21.02 -4.48
C GLN A 82 -19.74 20.42 -5.86
N PRO A 83 -20.63 19.41 -6.01
CA PRO A 83 -21.58 18.88 -5.02
C PRO A 83 -21.04 17.72 -4.15
N SER A 84 -19.85 17.17 -4.46
CA SER A 84 -19.28 15.99 -3.77
C SER A 84 -19.05 16.24 -2.29
N HIS A 85 -18.60 17.45 -1.94
CA HIS A 85 -18.43 17.84 -0.55
C HIS A 85 -19.74 17.76 0.24
N ILE A 86 -20.83 18.31 -0.32
CA ILE A 86 -22.16 18.25 0.31
C ILE A 86 -22.62 16.80 0.47
N LYS A 87 -22.39 15.95 -0.53
CA LYS A 87 -22.73 14.52 -0.47
C LYS A 87 -21.93 13.83 0.65
N ALA A 88 -20.65 14.11 0.75
CA ALA A 88 -19.78 13.56 1.79
C ALA A 88 -20.24 13.98 3.19
N LEU A 89 -20.48 15.27 3.42
CA LEU A 89 -20.95 15.76 4.73
C LEU A 89 -22.31 15.15 5.11
N ARG A 90 -23.24 15.02 4.17
CA ARG A 90 -24.57 14.44 4.41
C ARG A 90 -24.50 13.00 4.90
N VAL A 91 -23.67 12.15 4.27
CA VAL A 91 -23.57 10.74 4.67
C VAL A 91 -22.84 10.61 6.01
N LEU A 92 -21.85 11.48 6.29
CA LEU A 92 -21.17 11.52 7.59
C LEU A 92 -22.12 11.98 8.71
N ASP A 93 -22.92 13.03 8.46
CA ASP A 93 -23.92 13.53 9.41
C ASP A 93 -24.98 12.46 9.71
N GLU A 94 -25.49 11.76 8.70
CA GLU A 94 -26.43 10.66 8.86
C GLU A 94 -25.82 9.54 9.72
N PHE A 95 -24.56 9.15 9.45
CA PHE A 95 -23.85 8.14 10.23
C PHE A 95 -23.79 8.52 11.72
N LEU A 96 -23.45 9.79 12.02
CA LEU A 96 -23.36 10.31 13.37
C LEU A 96 -24.72 10.39 14.07
N GLN A 97 -25.76 10.88 13.38
CA GLN A 97 -27.11 11.09 13.92
C GLN A 97 -27.82 9.77 14.22
N THR A 98 -27.60 8.76 13.37
CA THR A 98 -28.22 7.44 13.53
C THR A 98 -27.44 6.50 14.42
N HIS A 99 -26.31 6.92 14.97
CA HIS A 99 -25.38 6.07 15.75
C HIS A 99 -25.01 4.79 14.98
N ALA A 100 -24.68 4.97 13.70
CA ALA A 100 -24.47 3.84 12.77
C ALA A 100 -23.24 2.98 13.13
N GLU A 101 -22.35 3.47 13.96
CA GLU A 101 -21.24 2.70 14.58
C GLU A 101 -21.74 1.47 15.36
N ASN A 102 -23.02 1.45 15.78
CA ASN A 102 -23.63 0.35 16.51
C ASN A 102 -24.33 -0.68 15.63
N LEU A 103 -24.42 -0.45 14.34
CA LEU A 103 -25.11 -1.36 13.41
C LEU A 103 -24.27 -2.58 13.02
N ILE A 104 -22.94 -2.44 13.03
CA ILE A 104 -21.99 -3.52 12.73
C ILE A 104 -21.01 -3.67 13.90
N HIS A 105 -21.04 -4.84 14.52
CA HIS A 105 -20.19 -5.17 15.67
C HIS A 105 -18.94 -5.97 15.30
N ASP A 106 -18.85 -6.45 14.06
CA ASP A 106 -17.68 -7.21 13.58
C ASP A 106 -16.40 -6.34 13.68
N PRO A 107 -15.41 -6.77 14.49
CA PRO A 107 -14.23 -5.96 14.76
C PRO A 107 -13.35 -5.77 13.51
N VAL A 108 -13.36 -6.72 12.57
CA VAL A 108 -12.60 -6.61 11.31
C VAL A 108 -13.23 -5.54 10.43
N LYS A 109 -14.55 -5.58 10.25
CA LYS A 109 -15.28 -4.56 9.48
C LYS A 109 -15.09 -3.16 10.06
N ARG A 110 -15.14 -3.05 11.39
CA ARG A 110 -14.93 -1.78 12.10
C ARG A 110 -13.50 -1.25 11.88
N ALA A 111 -12.48 -2.09 12.03
CA ALA A 111 -11.09 -1.73 11.81
C ALA A 111 -10.82 -1.31 10.36
N ILE A 112 -11.40 -2.01 9.38
CA ILE A 112 -11.27 -1.66 7.95
C ILE A 112 -11.95 -0.31 7.66
N LEU A 113 -13.15 -0.07 8.18
CA LEU A 113 -13.81 1.22 7.97
C LEU A 113 -13.07 2.37 8.67
N GLN A 114 -12.55 2.15 9.88
CA GLN A 114 -11.67 3.12 10.54
C GLN A 114 -10.48 3.46 9.65
N ARG A 115 -9.80 2.45 9.12
CA ARG A 115 -8.64 2.61 8.25
C ARG A 115 -8.96 3.39 6.98
N ASP A 116 -10.11 3.12 6.36
CA ASP A 116 -10.59 3.83 5.18
C ASP A 116 -10.82 5.32 5.46
N LEU A 117 -11.59 5.62 6.49
CA LEU A 117 -11.91 7.02 6.84
C LEU A 117 -10.69 7.79 7.35
N TRP A 118 -9.75 7.10 7.99
CA TRP A 118 -8.48 7.71 8.38
C TRP A 118 -7.65 8.10 7.15
N ALA A 119 -7.67 7.32 6.08
CA ALA A 119 -7.01 7.70 4.83
C ALA A 119 -7.60 9.00 4.23
N VAL A 120 -8.92 9.18 4.31
CA VAL A 120 -9.58 10.42 3.88
C VAL A 120 -9.18 11.60 4.78
N PHE A 121 -9.09 11.37 6.09
CA PHE A 121 -8.65 12.41 7.03
C PHE A 121 -7.23 12.88 6.71
N ASP A 122 -6.27 11.96 6.59
CA ASP A 122 -4.87 12.28 6.27
C ASP A 122 -4.76 13.05 4.95
N TRP A 123 -5.46 12.59 3.91
CA TRP A 123 -5.51 13.31 2.64
C TRP A 123 -6.00 14.76 2.81
N SER A 124 -7.03 14.98 3.63
CA SER A 124 -7.59 16.30 3.85
C SER A 124 -6.60 17.27 4.54
N VAL A 125 -5.63 16.73 5.29
CA VAL A 125 -4.55 17.50 5.93
C VAL A 125 -3.42 17.75 4.94
N GLU A 126 -3.02 16.73 4.18
CA GLU A 126 -1.87 16.79 3.26
C GLU A 126 -2.13 17.64 2.02
N THR A 127 -3.38 17.75 1.59
CA THR A 127 -3.71 18.47 0.36
C THR A 127 -3.49 19.98 0.48
N ALA A 128 -2.70 20.52 -0.43
CA ALA A 128 -2.36 21.94 -0.49
C ALA A 128 -3.34 22.80 -1.30
N LEU A 129 -4.50 22.23 -1.67
CA LEU A 129 -5.40 22.83 -2.68
C LEU A 129 -6.31 23.97 -2.16
N GLY A 130 -6.08 24.50 -0.97
CA GLY A 130 -7.00 25.48 -0.36
C GLY A 130 -8.22 24.81 0.27
N TYR A 131 -9.40 25.44 0.22
CA TYR A 131 -10.65 24.91 0.78
C TYR A 131 -10.62 24.70 2.30
N GLU A 132 -10.03 25.63 3.04
CA GLU A 132 -9.77 25.50 4.46
C GLU A 132 -11.05 25.33 5.32
N LYS A 133 -12.18 25.89 4.86
CA LYS A 133 -13.48 25.69 5.51
C LYS A 133 -13.97 24.27 5.30
N GLU A 134 -13.98 23.80 4.07
CA GLU A 134 -14.45 22.48 3.66
C GLU A 134 -13.59 21.37 4.28
N LYS A 135 -12.29 21.57 4.36
CA LYS A 135 -11.37 20.67 5.09
C LYS A 135 -11.76 20.54 6.56
N ARG A 136 -11.95 21.66 7.26
CA ARG A 136 -12.35 21.64 8.68
C ARG A 136 -13.71 20.95 8.89
N GLU A 137 -14.68 21.20 8.00
CA GLU A 137 -16.00 20.59 8.08
C GLU A 137 -15.93 19.07 7.90
N LEU A 138 -15.09 18.60 6.96
CA LEU A 138 -14.85 17.17 6.71
C LEU A 138 -14.08 16.53 7.88
N GLN A 139 -12.98 17.14 8.31
CA GLN A 139 -12.11 16.66 9.39
C GLN A 139 -12.88 16.51 10.71
N ALA A 140 -13.72 17.46 11.07
CA ALA A 140 -14.50 17.41 12.32
C ALA A 140 -15.42 16.17 12.37
N ARG A 141 -16.11 15.87 11.28
CA ARG A 141 -16.99 14.68 11.17
C ARG A 141 -16.22 13.38 11.13
N LEU A 142 -15.16 13.34 10.34
CA LEU A 142 -14.28 12.18 10.27
C LEU A 142 -13.68 11.83 11.63
N THR A 143 -13.17 12.82 12.36
CA THR A 143 -12.61 12.62 13.70
C THR A 143 -13.64 11.99 14.66
N GLU A 144 -14.87 12.51 14.67
CA GLU A 144 -15.91 11.96 15.54
C GLU A 144 -16.30 10.52 15.16
N ILE A 145 -16.41 10.22 13.85
CA ILE A 145 -16.68 8.85 13.39
C ILE A 145 -15.52 7.92 13.71
N LEU A 146 -14.29 8.35 13.46
CA LEU A 146 -13.07 7.61 13.77
C LEU A 146 -12.98 7.24 15.25
N ARG A 147 -13.33 8.21 16.13
CA ARG A 147 -13.41 8.00 17.59
C ARG A 147 -14.45 6.94 17.96
N ARG A 148 -15.64 6.97 17.37
CA ARG A 148 -16.71 6.00 17.62
C ARG A 148 -16.44 4.62 17.05
N LEU A 149 -15.71 4.53 15.95
CA LEU A 149 -15.30 3.26 15.36
C LEU A 149 -14.10 2.65 16.07
N ALA A 150 -13.31 3.44 16.79
CA ALA A 150 -12.07 2.99 17.41
C ALA A 150 -12.32 1.82 18.37
N PRO A 151 -11.67 0.67 18.13
CA PRO A 151 -11.86 -0.52 18.94
C PRO A 151 -11.17 -0.40 20.29
N MET A 152 -11.59 -1.20 21.24
CA MET A 152 -10.84 -1.39 22.49
C MET A 152 -9.54 -2.15 22.21
N PRO A 153 -8.49 -1.97 23.03
CA PRO A 153 -7.21 -2.67 22.84
C PRO A 153 -7.35 -4.19 22.73
N GLU A 154 -8.25 -4.78 23.53
CA GLU A 154 -8.51 -6.21 23.55
C GLU A 154 -9.12 -6.69 22.23
N GLN A 155 -9.96 -5.89 21.59
CA GLN A 155 -10.54 -6.17 20.27
C GLN A 155 -9.47 -6.14 19.17
N LEU A 156 -8.49 -5.23 19.27
CA LEU A 156 -7.36 -5.17 18.35
C LEU A 156 -6.47 -6.40 18.46
N GLY A 157 -6.20 -6.87 19.69
CA GLY A 157 -5.45 -8.11 19.92
C GLY A 157 -6.15 -9.36 19.45
N ALA A 158 -7.48 -9.32 19.28
CA ALA A 158 -8.30 -10.42 18.79
C ALA A 158 -8.53 -10.42 17.27
N LEU A 159 -7.98 -9.42 16.53
CA LEU A 159 -8.07 -9.42 15.08
C LEU A 159 -7.34 -10.65 14.50
N PRO A 160 -7.86 -11.25 13.42
CA PRO A 160 -7.27 -12.45 12.85
C PRO A 160 -5.92 -12.18 12.20
N ASP A 161 -4.97 -13.10 12.33
CA ASP A 161 -3.80 -13.19 11.47
C ASP A 161 -4.26 -13.75 10.11
N ASN A 162 -4.61 -12.84 9.21
CA ASN A 162 -5.17 -13.21 7.93
C ASN A 162 -4.11 -13.78 6.96
N TYR A 163 -2.83 -13.49 7.17
CA TYR A 163 -1.76 -14.15 6.44
C TYR A 163 -1.68 -15.64 6.76
N ALA A 164 -1.70 -15.97 8.04
CA ALA A 164 -1.70 -17.38 8.46
C ALA A 164 -2.95 -18.13 7.95
N GLN A 165 -4.12 -17.46 7.93
CA GLN A 165 -5.34 -18.02 7.36
C GLN A 165 -5.21 -18.24 5.84
N ALA A 166 -4.60 -17.31 5.11
CA ALA A 166 -4.37 -17.43 3.67
C ALA A 166 -3.42 -18.60 3.35
N VAL A 167 -2.34 -18.74 4.11
CA VAL A 167 -1.43 -19.90 3.98
C VAL A 167 -2.16 -21.22 4.27
N ALA A 168 -2.99 -21.25 5.30
CA ALA A 168 -3.74 -22.44 5.70
C ALA A 168 -4.86 -22.81 4.72
N SER A 169 -5.37 -21.87 3.93
CA SER A 169 -6.42 -22.12 2.93
C SER A 169 -5.98 -23.07 1.81
N GLY A 170 -4.68 -23.12 1.52
CA GLY A 170 -4.12 -23.91 0.42
C GLY A 170 -4.34 -23.33 -0.98
N GLU A 171 -4.88 -22.13 -1.11
CA GLU A 171 -5.06 -21.47 -2.41
C GLU A 171 -3.75 -21.03 -3.04
N PHE A 172 -2.76 -20.72 -2.21
CA PHE A 172 -1.43 -20.32 -2.66
C PHE A 172 -0.46 -21.49 -2.60
N ALA A 173 0.48 -21.55 -3.54
CA ALA A 173 1.64 -22.42 -3.38
C ALA A 173 2.43 -21.98 -2.13
N LYS A 174 3.14 -22.91 -1.49
CA LYS A 174 3.95 -22.61 -0.29
C LYS A 174 5.34 -22.10 -0.63
N GLU A 175 5.77 -22.31 -1.86
CA GLU A 175 7.09 -21.91 -2.33
C GLU A 175 7.05 -21.58 -3.83
N TYR A 176 8.10 -20.91 -4.29
CA TYR A 176 8.29 -20.59 -5.69
C TYR A 176 8.54 -21.87 -6.50
N ASP A 177 7.80 -22.03 -7.60
CA ASP A 177 7.98 -23.09 -8.56
C ASP A 177 8.49 -22.50 -9.89
N PRO A 178 9.75 -22.80 -10.30
CA PRO A 178 10.31 -22.29 -11.54
C PRO A 178 9.63 -22.85 -12.80
N GLU A 179 8.93 -23.99 -12.70
CA GLU A 179 8.20 -24.59 -13.80
C GLU A 179 6.78 -24.02 -13.95
N HIS A 180 6.19 -23.50 -12.86
CA HIS A 180 4.87 -22.89 -12.83
C HIS A 180 4.93 -21.44 -12.31
N ARG A 181 5.70 -20.61 -13.00
CA ARG A 181 6.01 -19.22 -12.60
C ARG A 181 4.80 -18.28 -12.59
N GLU A 182 3.71 -18.65 -13.23
CA GLU A 182 2.44 -17.91 -13.19
C GLU A 182 1.69 -18.11 -11.87
N ARG A 183 2.06 -19.12 -11.08
CA ARG A 183 1.40 -19.45 -9.81
C ARG A 183 1.95 -18.61 -8.68
N ALA A 184 1.09 -17.79 -8.09
CA ALA A 184 1.45 -17.03 -6.90
C ALA A 184 1.64 -17.96 -5.67
N PHE A 185 2.55 -17.57 -4.79
CA PHE A 185 2.87 -18.34 -3.59
C PHE A 185 2.94 -17.46 -2.35
N LEU A 186 2.63 -18.05 -1.18
CA LEU A 186 2.79 -17.44 0.13
C LEU A 186 3.66 -18.36 1.00
N PRO A 187 4.90 -17.96 1.33
CA PRO A 187 5.78 -18.76 2.18
C PRO A 187 5.20 -18.90 3.60
N PRO A 188 4.96 -20.13 4.11
CA PRO A 188 4.44 -20.31 5.47
C PRO A 188 5.42 -19.86 6.55
N ASP A 189 6.70 -19.81 6.22
CA ASP A 189 7.82 -19.47 7.09
C ASP A 189 8.31 -18.01 6.97
N LEU A 190 7.55 -17.16 6.27
CA LEU A 190 7.94 -15.76 6.02
C LEU A 190 8.19 -14.99 7.32
N PHE A 191 7.36 -15.24 8.32
CA PHE A 191 7.42 -14.55 9.62
C PHE A 191 8.10 -15.38 10.72
N GLU A 192 8.69 -16.53 10.37
CA GLU A 192 9.40 -17.34 11.34
C GLU A 192 10.71 -16.66 11.76
N PRO A 193 10.88 -16.29 13.05
CA PRO A 193 12.04 -15.53 13.50
C PRO A 193 13.38 -16.22 13.22
N ARG A 194 13.39 -17.55 13.20
CA ARG A 194 14.55 -18.38 12.87
C ARG A 194 14.47 -19.05 11.52
N GLY A 195 13.46 -18.71 10.72
CA GLY A 195 13.25 -19.21 9.37
C GLY A 195 14.30 -18.71 8.38
N PRO A 196 14.20 -19.13 7.12
CA PRO A 196 15.16 -18.77 6.08
C PRO A 196 15.07 -17.30 5.65
N TRP A 197 13.95 -16.63 5.93
CA TRP A 197 13.72 -15.23 5.63
C TRP A 197 14.37 -14.34 6.68
N VAL A 198 15.12 -13.36 6.24
CA VAL A 198 15.75 -12.35 7.09
C VAL A 198 15.06 -11.03 6.88
N GLU A 199 14.51 -10.49 7.94
CA GLU A 199 13.92 -9.15 7.93
C GLU A 199 15.01 -8.09 7.78
N LEU A 200 14.74 -7.08 6.96
CA LEU A 200 15.70 -6.02 6.65
C LEU A 200 15.40 -4.77 7.47
N GLU A 201 16.47 -4.09 7.84
CA GLU A 201 16.45 -2.80 8.50
C GLU A 201 17.10 -1.74 7.61
N GLY A 202 16.50 -0.55 7.53
CA GLY A 202 17.08 0.58 6.81
C GLY A 202 18.23 1.25 7.57
N ARG A 203 19.06 1.97 6.86
CA ARG A 203 20.14 2.78 7.43
C ARG A 203 19.54 3.99 8.16
N GLY A 204 19.94 4.19 9.42
CA GLY A 204 19.51 5.33 10.25
C GLY A 204 18.39 4.97 11.23
N ASN A 205 18.27 5.76 12.29
CA ASN A 205 17.47 5.41 13.45
C ASN A 205 16.00 5.86 13.37
N ALA A 206 15.62 6.65 12.36
CA ALA A 206 14.34 7.34 12.32
C ALA A 206 13.44 6.96 11.14
N LEU A 207 13.96 6.26 10.12
CA LEU A 207 13.20 6.00 8.91
C LEU A 207 12.90 4.51 8.74
N PRO A 208 11.66 4.16 8.35
CA PRO A 208 11.29 2.80 7.99
C PRO A 208 12.16 2.27 6.84
N VAL A 209 12.36 0.95 6.78
CA VAL A 209 13.13 0.31 5.70
C VAL A 209 12.53 0.58 4.32
N ALA A 210 11.22 0.67 4.24
CA ALA A 210 10.46 0.92 3.02
C ALA A 210 9.84 2.34 2.99
N GLU A 211 10.55 3.36 3.49
CA GLU A 211 10.05 4.74 3.65
C GLU A 211 9.26 5.28 2.44
N GLN A 212 9.65 4.93 1.22
CA GLN A 212 8.92 5.36 0.03
C GLN A 212 7.52 4.78 -0.05
N HIS A 213 7.36 3.54 0.40
CA HIS A 213 6.05 2.90 0.51
C HIS A 213 5.29 3.44 1.72
N ASP A 214 5.96 3.58 2.86
CA ASP A 214 5.37 4.16 4.08
C ASP A 214 4.84 5.57 3.84
N SER A 215 5.63 6.42 3.18
CA SER A 215 5.24 7.80 2.89
C SER A 215 4.03 7.88 1.95
N PHE A 216 3.94 6.99 0.97
CA PHE A 216 2.80 6.93 0.06
C PHE A 216 1.48 6.60 0.78
N PHE A 217 1.54 5.79 1.83
CA PHE A 217 0.40 5.43 2.66
C PHE A 217 0.32 6.25 3.96
N SER A 218 1.12 7.31 4.08
CA SER A 218 1.15 8.24 5.22
C SER A 218 1.27 7.52 6.58
N GLY A 219 1.95 6.38 6.64
CA GLY A 219 2.16 5.58 7.86
C GLY A 219 0.91 4.87 8.40
N ARG A 220 -0.16 4.77 7.61
CA ARG A 220 -1.35 3.96 7.96
C ARG A 220 -1.12 2.47 7.74
N SER A 221 0.02 2.11 7.24
CA SER A 221 0.47 0.73 7.08
C SER A 221 1.94 0.64 7.44
N SER A 222 2.35 -0.47 8.03
CA SER A 222 3.74 -0.85 8.20
C SER A 222 4.20 -1.65 6.99
N PHE A 223 5.41 -1.37 6.50
CA PHE A 223 6.01 -2.10 5.39
C PHE A 223 7.22 -2.86 5.88
N LEU A 224 7.12 -4.18 5.90
CA LEU A 224 8.17 -5.11 6.30
C LEU A 224 8.84 -5.68 5.06
N VAL A 225 10.15 -5.71 5.03
CA VAL A 225 10.93 -6.25 3.91
C VAL A 225 11.73 -7.45 4.38
N PHE A 226 11.61 -8.55 3.66
CA PHE A 226 12.33 -9.79 3.94
C PHE A 226 13.17 -10.19 2.74
N LEU A 227 14.34 -10.74 3.02
CA LEU A 227 15.26 -11.29 2.04
C LEU A 227 15.56 -12.75 2.34
N ARG A 228 15.57 -13.59 1.31
CA ARG A 228 15.97 -15.00 1.37
C ARG A 228 16.90 -15.31 0.21
N LEU A 229 18.13 -15.67 0.51
CA LEU A 229 19.07 -16.23 -0.48
C LEU A 229 18.86 -17.75 -0.61
N PRO A 230 19.24 -18.37 -1.74
CA PRO A 230 19.15 -19.83 -1.93
C PRO A 230 19.88 -20.65 -0.86
N GLY A 231 20.99 -20.12 -0.31
CA GLY A 231 21.72 -20.72 0.79
C GLY A 231 21.07 -20.60 2.16
N GLY A 232 19.85 -20.04 2.23
CA GLY A 232 19.07 -19.89 3.46
C GLY A 232 19.57 -18.77 4.37
N ARG A 233 19.13 -18.83 5.64
CA ARG A 233 19.31 -17.76 6.62
C ARG A 233 20.76 -17.31 6.81
N LYS A 234 21.67 -18.26 7.04
CA LYS A 234 23.10 -17.92 7.25
C LYS A 234 23.68 -17.20 6.04
N ALA A 235 23.45 -17.70 4.84
CA ALA A 235 23.96 -17.08 3.62
C ALA A 235 23.38 -15.67 3.42
N THR A 236 22.12 -15.46 3.80
CA THR A 236 21.47 -14.15 3.76
C THR A 236 22.14 -13.16 4.71
N PHE A 237 22.41 -13.57 5.96
CA PHE A 237 23.14 -12.72 6.92
C PHE A 237 24.59 -12.42 6.48
N ASP A 238 25.32 -13.42 6.01
CA ASP A 238 26.69 -13.25 5.55
C ASP A 238 26.76 -12.25 4.38
N TYR A 239 25.82 -12.37 3.44
CA TYR A 239 25.72 -11.45 2.31
C TYR A 239 25.40 -10.01 2.75
N LEU A 240 24.40 -9.82 3.59
CA LEU A 240 24.00 -8.50 4.09
C LEU A 240 25.13 -7.85 4.91
N ASN A 241 25.82 -8.62 5.75
CA ASN A 241 26.98 -8.15 6.49
C ASN A 241 28.13 -7.75 5.55
N THR A 242 28.36 -8.49 4.47
CA THR A 242 29.36 -8.13 3.46
C THR A 242 29.02 -6.79 2.80
N LEU A 243 27.76 -6.57 2.44
CA LEU A 243 27.32 -5.29 1.89
C LEU A 243 27.50 -4.15 2.89
N TRP A 244 27.07 -4.37 4.13
CA TRP A 244 27.09 -3.36 5.18
C TRP A 244 28.50 -2.95 5.57
N ASN A 245 29.44 -3.90 5.64
CA ASN A 245 30.83 -3.68 6.01
C ASN A 245 31.72 -3.25 4.83
N SER A 246 31.17 -3.10 3.65
CA SER A 246 31.92 -2.57 2.51
C SER A 246 32.40 -1.14 2.81
N PRO A 247 33.68 -0.82 2.55
CA PRO A 247 34.23 0.52 2.79
C PRO A 247 33.60 1.58 1.89
N LEU A 248 33.06 1.18 0.73
CA LEU A 248 32.39 2.07 -0.22
C LEU A 248 31.11 1.39 -0.74
N PRO A 249 30.05 1.30 0.10
CA PRO A 249 28.84 0.58 -0.28
C PRO A 249 27.98 1.33 -1.30
N LEU A 250 28.06 2.65 -1.32
CA LEU A 250 27.31 3.52 -2.22
C LEU A 250 28.28 4.39 -3.01
N VAL A 251 27.91 4.71 -4.23
CA VAL A 251 28.62 5.64 -5.13
C VAL A 251 27.61 6.63 -5.73
N PRO A 252 28.06 7.79 -6.23
CA PRO A 252 27.18 8.70 -6.94
C PRO A 252 26.42 7.97 -8.06
N SER A 253 25.13 8.19 -8.15
CA SER A 253 24.29 7.56 -9.18
C SER A 253 24.75 8.00 -10.58
N PRO A 254 24.98 7.07 -11.51
CA PRO A 254 25.29 7.42 -12.89
C PRO A 254 24.11 8.04 -13.64
N HIS A 255 22.90 7.91 -13.07
CA HIS A 255 21.69 8.49 -13.60
C HIS A 255 21.26 9.65 -12.71
N PHE A 256 21.38 10.87 -13.25
CA PHE A 256 20.87 12.03 -12.54
C PHE A 256 19.36 11.89 -12.33
N SER A 257 18.96 11.78 -11.08
CA SER A 257 17.57 11.84 -10.66
C SER A 257 17.50 12.71 -9.40
N PRO A 258 16.59 13.69 -9.33
CA PRO A 258 16.38 14.47 -8.12
C PRO A 258 16.04 13.62 -6.89
N LEU A 259 15.70 12.35 -7.13
CA LEU A 259 15.30 11.38 -6.10
C LEU A 259 16.38 10.34 -5.78
N GLN A 260 17.53 10.37 -6.48
CA GLN A 260 18.55 9.32 -6.32
C GLN A 260 19.94 9.88 -6.59
N ASP A 261 20.57 10.39 -5.54
CA ASP A 261 21.93 10.91 -5.61
C ASP A 261 23.00 9.81 -5.55
N GLU A 262 22.66 8.66 -4.95
CA GLU A 262 23.54 7.52 -4.74
C GLU A 262 22.93 6.22 -5.26
N ALA A 263 23.80 5.30 -5.65
CA ALA A 263 23.46 3.94 -6.07
C ALA A 263 24.38 2.92 -5.40
N PRO A 264 23.99 1.65 -5.26
CA PRO A 264 24.90 0.60 -4.82
C PRO A 264 26.14 0.54 -5.69
N ASN A 265 27.31 0.44 -5.04
CA ASN A 265 28.58 0.34 -5.74
C ASN A 265 28.58 -0.90 -6.66
N PRO A 266 28.88 -0.76 -7.96
CA PRO A 266 28.94 -1.90 -8.88
C PRO A 266 29.94 -2.99 -8.50
N ALA A 267 30.94 -2.66 -7.66
CA ALA A 267 31.92 -3.62 -7.16
C ALA A 267 31.38 -4.48 -6.00
N LEU A 268 30.20 -4.21 -5.46
CA LEU A 268 29.58 -5.06 -4.44
C LEU A 268 29.19 -6.42 -5.03
N PRO A 269 29.24 -7.49 -4.19
CA PRO A 269 28.78 -8.80 -4.63
C PRO A 269 27.30 -8.74 -5.03
N GLN A 270 27.01 -9.30 -6.21
CA GLN A 270 25.65 -9.36 -6.73
C GLN A 270 24.82 -10.42 -5.97
N LEU A 271 23.50 -10.25 -5.97
CA LEU A 271 22.60 -11.27 -5.45
C LEU A 271 22.77 -12.59 -6.24
N PRO A 272 22.78 -13.75 -5.58
CA PRO A 272 22.72 -15.02 -6.29
C PRO A 272 21.34 -15.20 -6.97
N ALA A 273 21.34 -15.86 -8.13
CA ALA A 273 20.09 -16.28 -8.77
C ALA A 273 19.28 -17.18 -7.81
N GLY A 274 17.97 -17.08 -7.82
CA GLY A 274 17.08 -17.72 -6.85
C GLY A 274 16.83 -16.92 -5.57
N THR A 275 17.48 -15.76 -5.41
CA THR A 275 17.16 -14.85 -4.30
C THR A 275 15.70 -14.39 -4.37
N GLN A 276 15.05 -14.33 -3.22
CA GLN A 276 13.68 -13.89 -3.07
C GLN A 276 13.60 -12.67 -2.13
N VAL A 277 12.73 -11.74 -2.47
CA VAL A 277 12.43 -10.56 -1.65
C VAL A 277 10.93 -10.48 -1.45
N ALA A 278 10.48 -10.33 -0.22
CA ALA A 278 9.08 -10.09 0.10
C ALA A 278 8.91 -8.71 0.75
N LEU A 279 7.94 -7.96 0.26
CA LEU A 279 7.44 -6.72 0.87
C LEU A 279 6.04 -6.99 1.38
N VAL A 280 5.86 -6.92 2.70
CA VAL A 280 4.56 -7.10 3.36
C VAL A 280 4.05 -5.76 3.82
N ARG A 281 2.83 -5.43 3.45
CA ARG A 281 2.10 -4.27 3.96
C ARG A 281 1.12 -4.74 5.03
N GLN A 282 1.23 -4.18 6.22
CA GLN A 282 0.42 -4.54 7.38
C GLN A 282 -0.33 -3.33 7.90
N MET A 283 -1.61 -3.50 8.18
CA MET A 283 -2.50 -2.42 8.57
C MET A 283 -2.13 -1.84 9.95
N THR A 284 -2.01 -0.52 10.02
CA THR A 284 -1.94 0.23 11.25
C THR A 284 -3.34 0.74 11.61
N VAL A 285 -3.68 0.71 12.89
CA VAL A 285 -4.93 1.19 13.46
C VAL A 285 -4.65 1.99 14.73
N PHE A 286 -5.67 2.62 15.29
CA PHE A 286 -5.58 3.18 16.64
C PHE A 286 -6.79 2.76 17.48
N ASP A 287 -6.55 2.62 18.77
CA ASP A 287 -7.57 2.22 19.74
C ASP A 287 -8.41 3.41 20.26
N ASN A 288 -9.40 3.11 21.08
CA ASN A 288 -10.27 4.11 21.68
C ASN A 288 -9.57 5.04 22.70
N GLN A 289 -8.29 4.80 23.00
CA GLN A 289 -7.42 5.68 23.78
C GLN A 289 -6.54 6.56 22.88
N GLY A 290 -6.70 6.48 21.57
CA GLY A 290 -5.90 7.21 20.60
C GLY A 290 -4.47 6.69 20.46
N ARG A 291 -4.19 5.45 20.83
CA ARG A 291 -2.87 4.83 20.71
C ARG A 291 -2.76 4.10 19.38
N LEU A 292 -1.72 4.44 18.62
CA LEU A 292 -1.36 3.73 17.39
C LEU A 292 -0.87 2.32 17.71
N THR A 293 -1.28 1.36 16.90
CA THR A 293 -0.79 -0.01 16.96
C THR A 293 -0.79 -0.64 15.57
N ALA A 294 0.16 -1.53 15.33
CA ALA A 294 0.11 -2.43 14.18
C ALA A 294 -0.94 -3.51 14.44
N SER A 295 -1.72 -3.85 13.43
CA SER A 295 -2.68 -4.94 13.49
C SER A 295 -2.11 -6.22 12.86
N PRO A 296 -2.64 -7.41 13.15
CA PRO A 296 -2.25 -8.64 12.46
C PRO A 296 -2.79 -8.72 11.01
N ILE A 297 -3.54 -7.71 10.54
CA ILE A 297 -4.12 -7.71 9.20
C ILE A 297 -3.06 -7.35 8.16
N THR A 298 -2.72 -8.29 7.31
CA THR A 298 -1.88 -8.10 6.12
C THR A 298 -2.74 -7.56 4.99
N GLU A 299 -2.36 -6.40 4.46
CA GLU A 299 -3.06 -5.71 3.37
C GLU A 299 -2.53 -6.12 1.99
N SER A 300 -1.24 -6.40 1.89
CA SER A 300 -0.65 -6.95 0.66
C SER A 300 0.68 -7.64 0.93
N VAL A 301 1.02 -8.56 0.03
CA VAL A 301 2.33 -9.20 -0.04
C VAL A 301 2.82 -9.09 -1.47
N GLN A 302 3.99 -8.52 -1.66
CA GLN A 302 4.65 -8.46 -2.96
C GLN A 302 5.91 -9.31 -2.87
N ILE A 303 6.07 -10.27 -3.79
CA ILE A 303 7.23 -11.14 -3.80
C ILE A 303 7.94 -10.98 -5.15
N ARG A 304 9.26 -10.84 -5.09
CA ARG A 304 10.13 -10.84 -6.26
C ARG A 304 11.10 -12.00 -6.17
N VAL A 305 11.29 -12.71 -7.28
CA VAL A 305 12.24 -13.81 -7.40
C VAL A 305 13.25 -13.47 -8.48
N TYR A 306 14.52 -13.38 -8.11
CA TYR A 306 15.62 -13.06 -9.03
C TYR A 306 16.08 -14.33 -9.75
N ARG A 307 15.50 -14.60 -10.93
CA ARG A 307 15.91 -15.75 -11.76
C ARG A 307 17.28 -15.58 -12.39
N SER A 308 17.61 -14.34 -12.71
CA SER A 308 18.88 -13.96 -13.31
C SER A 308 19.28 -12.58 -12.80
N VAL A 309 20.57 -12.40 -12.61
CA VAL A 309 21.18 -11.12 -12.25
C VAL A 309 22.17 -10.64 -13.32
N ALA A 310 22.06 -11.19 -14.54
CA ALA A 310 22.86 -10.76 -15.67
C ALA A 310 22.36 -9.40 -16.19
N VAL A 311 23.28 -8.46 -16.37
CA VAL A 311 22.96 -7.14 -16.93
C VAL A 311 22.62 -7.29 -18.41
N SER A 312 21.42 -6.85 -18.78
CA SER A 312 21.04 -6.73 -20.21
C SER A 312 21.46 -5.36 -20.72
N THR A 313 22.35 -5.32 -21.69
CA THR A 313 22.82 -4.06 -22.31
C THR A 313 21.83 -3.49 -23.33
N ALA A 314 20.83 -4.28 -23.73
CA ALA A 314 19.86 -3.82 -24.73
C ALA A 314 18.80 -2.90 -24.08
N PRO A 315 18.45 -1.77 -24.69
CA PRO A 315 17.40 -0.90 -24.16
C PRO A 315 16.06 -1.65 -24.08
N ALA A 316 15.28 -1.41 -23.04
CA ALA A 316 13.93 -1.94 -22.90
C ALA A 316 12.93 -0.96 -23.48
N VAL A 317 12.04 -1.41 -24.35
CA VAL A 317 10.94 -0.64 -24.89
C VAL A 317 9.63 -1.16 -24.31
N GLY A 318 9.06 -0.38 -23.39
CA GLY A 318 7.82 -0.75 -22.71
C GLY A 318 8.01 -1.66 -21.47
N ILE A 319 6.97 -1.72 -20.65
CA ILE A 319 6.98 -2.38 -19.33
C ILE A 319 7.22 -3.89 -19.44
N ASP A 320 6.63 -4.56 -20.41
CA ASP A 320 6.78 -6.02 -20.58
C ASP A 320 8.23 -6.41 -20.88
N GLN A 321 8.94 -5.61 -21.68
CA GLN A 321 10.36 -5.82 -21.89
C GLN A 321 11.19 -5.50 -20.65
N MET A 322 10.80 -4.49 -19.85
CA MET A 322 11.45 -4.20 -18.59
C MET A 322 11.34 -5.37 -17.62
N ILE A 323 10.16 -5.98 -17.49
CA ILE A 323 9.94 -7.19 -16.66
C ILE A 323 10.85 -8.33 -17.15
N THR A 324 10.82 -8.62 -18.45
CA THR A 324 11.62 -9.70 -19.02
C THR A 324 13.11 -9.49 -18.79
N LYS A 325 13.60 -8.27 -18.99
CA LYS A 325 15.02 -7.92 -18.88
C LYS A 325 15.52 -7.76 -17.45
N SER A 326 14.62 -7.47 -16.50
CA SER A 326 14.99 -7.39 -15.07
C SER A 326 15.46 -8.74 -14.51
N GLY A 327 15.18 -9.85 -15.21
CA GLY A 327 15.48 -11.17 -14.73
C GLY A 327 14.69 -11.60 -13.50
N GLN A 328 13.58 -10.91 -13.22
CA GLN A 328 12.76 -11.12 -12.03
C GLN A 328 11.37 -11.65 -12.41
N ASP A 329 10.79 -12.42 -11.50
CA ASP A 329 9.36 -12.68 -11.45
C ASP A 329 8.75 -11.85 -10.34
N PHE A 330 7.57 -11.29 -10.59
CA PHE A 330 6.86 -10.39 -9.68
C PHE A 330 5.49 -10.99 -9.35
N TYR A 331 5.20 -11.06 -8.05
CA TYR A 331 3.91 -11.48 -7.53
C TYR A 331 3.36 -10.38 -6.63
N ALA A 332 2.08 -10.10 -6.78
CA ALA A 332 1.34 -9.22 -5.88
C ALA A 332 0.12 -9.98 -5.35
N ILE A 333 -0.02 -10.02 -4.04
CA ILE A 333 -1.16 -10.61 -3.36
C ILE A 333 -1.77 -9.49 -2.55
N ARG A 334 -3.09 -9.31 -2.65
CA ARG A 334 -3.79 -8.13 -2.14
C ARG A 334 -4.99 -8.52 -1.32
N LEU A 335 -5.31 -7.69 -0.35
CA LEU A 335 -6.52 -7.83 0.43
C LEU A 335 -7.75 -7.53 -0.45
N SER A 336 -8.73 -8.40 -0.34
CA SER A 336 -10.08 -8.26 -0.83
C SER A 336 -11.02 -8.14 0.36
N ARG A 337 -11.79 -7.06 0.45
CA ARG A 337 -12.75 -6.87 1.55
C ARG A 337 -13.81 -7.97 1.55
N SER A 338 -14.32 -8.32 0.38
CA SER A 338 -15.36 -9.34 0.24
C SER A 338 -14.88 -10.71 0.74
N LEU A 339 -13.66 -11.11 0.38
CA LEU A 339 -13.07 -12.36 0.88
C LEU A 339 -12.76 -12.31 2.37
N LEU A 340 -12.24 -11.17 2.86
CA LEU A 340 -11.94 -10.99 4.28
C LEU A 340 -13.20 -11.09 5.13
N PHE A 341 -14.27 -10.41 4.73
CA PHE A 341 -15.54 -10.41 5.45
C PHE A 341 -16.31 -11.73 5.32
N ALA A 342 -16.04 -12.49 4.27
CA ALA A 342 -16.54 -13.85 4.10
C ALA A 342 -15.68 -14.92 4.81
N HIS A 343 -14.60 -14.53 5.48
CA HIS A 343 -13.62 -15.44 6.11
C HIS A 343 -13.01 -16.45 5.13
N GLN A 344 -12.83 -16.05 3.87
CA GLN A 344 -12.25 -16.87 2.81
C GLN A 344 -10.80 -16.49 2.58
N SER A 345 -9.91 -17.46 2.54
CA SER A 345 -8.48 -17.31 2.21
C SER A 345 -7.77 -16.17 2.95
N GLY A 346 -8.16 -15.91 4.20
CA GLY A 346 -7.67 -14.76 4.96
C GLY A 346 -7.93 -13.39 4.28
N GLY A 347 -8.85 -13.34 3.32
CA GLY A 347 -9.11 -12.14 2.54
C GLY A 347 -8.03 -11.82 1.50
N LEU A 348 -7.05 -12.68 1.28
CA LEU A 348 -5.97 -12.43 0.33
C LEU A 348 -6.25 -13.10 -1.02
N LYS A 349 -5.98 -12.40 -2.12
CA LYS A 349 -6.04 -12.90 -3.48
C LYS A 349 -4.82 -12.50 -4.29
N ALA A 350 -4.37 -13.37 -5.21
CA ALA A 350 -3.33 -13.01 -6.16
C ALA A 350 -3.84 -11.98 -7.16
N ALA A 351 -3.06 -10.95 -7.40
CA ALA A 351 -3.32 -10.02 -8.49
C ALA A 351 -2.99 -10.67 -9.82
N ARG A 352 -3.87 -10.52 -10.81
CA ARG A 352 -3.60 -10.97 -12.17
C ARG A 352 -2.65 -10.02 -12.87
N MET A 353 -1.93 -10.49 -13.86
CA MET A 353 -0.99 -9.67 -14.65
C MET A 353 -1.66 -8.52 -15.41
N ASP A 354 -2.93 -8.64 -15.71
CA ASP A 354 -3.76 -7.63 -16.37
C ASP A 354 -4.60 -6.80 -15.38
N GLU A 355 -4.58 -7.16 -14.09
CA GLU A 355 -5.28 -6.42 -13.05
C GLU A 355 -4.70 -5.02 -12.92
N ARG A 356 -5.57 -4.04 -12.97
CA ARG A 356 -5.20 -2.64 -12.94
C ARG A 356 -5.54 -2.03 -11.58
N ASP A 357 -4.70 -1.13 -11.17
CA ASP A 357 -4.94 -0.29 -10.01
C ASP A 357 -4.99 1.18 -10.45
N PHE A 358 -5.61 2.04 -9.67
CA PHE A 358 -5.50 3.45 -9.91
C PHE A 358 -4.07 3.90 -9.65
N ALA A 359 -3.42 4.41 -10.65
CA ALA A 359 -2.31 5.28 -10.43
C ALA A 359 -2.84 6.72 -10.29
N LEU A 360 -2.26 7.41 -9.37
CA LEU A 360 -2.43 8.81 -9.05
C LEU A 360 -3.18 9.64 -10.10
N PHE A 361 -4.30 10.23 -9.73
CA PHE A 361 -4.97 11.24 -10.54
C PHE A 361 -4.11 12.50 -10.56
N GLY A 362 -3.55 12.82 -11.69
CA GLY A 362 -3.02 14.15 -11.94
C GLY A 362 -4.15 15.03 -12.48
N GLY A 363 -4.60 16.02 -11.71
CA GLY A 363 -5.56 17.04 -12.15
C GLY A 363 -7.01 16.81 -11.69
N GLY A 364 -7.80 17.83 -11.78
CA GLY A 364 -9.12 18.06 -11.22
C GLY A 364 -10.09 16.88 -11.07
N GLY A 365 -10.95 16.96 -10.08
CA GLY A 365 -12.03 16.00 -9.84
C GLY A 365 -13.17 16.15 -10.88
N PRO A 366 -14.18 15.26 -10.91
CA PRO A 366 -15.32 15.33 -11.84
C PRO A 366 -16.10 16.65 -11.71
N ASP A 367 -15.96 17.33 -10.59
CA ASP A 367 -16.60 18.61 -10.33
C ASP A 367 -15.82 19.78 -10.96
N GLU A 368 -14.64 19.55 -11.55
CA GLU A 368 -13.75 20.59 -12.08
C GLU A 368 -13.70 20.68 -13.62
N GLY A 369 -14.42 19.80 -14.32
CA GLY A 369 -14.45 19.85 -15.78
C GLY A 369 -15.15 18.68 -16.48
N PRO A 370 -15.27 18.73 -17.80
CA PRO A 370 -16.00 17.71 -18.52
C PRO A 370 -15.32 16.33 -18.48
N PRO A 371 -16.09 15.22 -18.48
CA PRO A 371 -15.62 13.83 -18.34
C PRO A 371 -14.49 13.42 -19.30
N ALA A 372 -14.39 14.05 -20.47
CA ALA A 372 -13.36 13.76 -21.45
C ALA A 372 -11.92 14.10 -20.97
N HIS A 373 -11.78 15.01 -19.99
CA HIS A 373 -10.48 15.38 -19.43
C HIS A 373 -9.91 14.31 -18.48
N TYR A 374 -10.77 13.51 -17.88
CA TYR A 374 -10.39 12.49 -16.88
C TYR A 374 -9.89 11.20 -17.50
N ALA A 375 -10.47 10.80 -18.63
CA ALA A 375 -10.08 9.58 -19.33
C ALA A 375 -8.62 9.59 -19.79
N SER A 376 -8.04 10.81 -20.02
CA SER A 376 -6.63 10.97 -20.42
C SER A 376 -5.64 11.00 -19.23
N LEU A 377 -6.12 11.25 -18.01
CA LEU A 377 -5.29 11.44 -16.82
C LEU A 377 -5.35 10.22 -15.85
N ALA A 378 -6.36 9.38 -15.96
CA ALA A 378 -6.44 8.12 -15.24
C ALA A 378 -5.51 7.09 -15.89
N THR A 379 -4.23 7.15 -15.56
CA THR A 379 -3.29 6.10 -15.95
C THR A 379 -3.51 4.87 -15.10
N TYR A 380 -4.25 3.90 -15.65
CA TYR A 380 -4.36 2.58 -15.07
C TYR A 380 -3.03 1.84 -15.24
N HIS A 381 -2.30 1.64 -14.16
CA HIS A 381 -1.14 0.78 -14.19
C HIS A 381 -1.53 -0.63 -13.77
N PRO A 382 -1.11 -1.67 -14.51
CA PRO A 382 -1.20 -3.03 -14.01
C PRO A 382 -0.43 -3.14 -12.69
N VAL A 383 -1.07 -3.66 -11.64
CA VAL A 383 -0.53 -3.72 -10.28
C VAL A 383 0.88 -4.29 -10.23
N VAL A 384 1.06 -5.45 -10.86
CA VAL A 384 2.36 -6.15 -10.89
C VAL A 384 3.39 -5.37 -11.71
N LYS A 385 2.97 -4.70 -12.77
CA LYS A 385 3.86 -3.91 -13.65
C LYS A 385 4.31 -2.60 -13.01
N ALA A 386 3.54 -2.05 -12.08
CA ALA A 386 3.93 -0.83 -11.37
C ALA A 386 5.22 -1.01 -10.56
N CYS A 387 5.45 -2.19 -9.99
CA CYS A 387 6.68 -2.50 -9.25
C CYS A 387 7.94 -2.33 -10.12
N VAL A 388 7.85 -2.66 -11.40
CA VAL A 388 8.99 -2.60 -12.33
C VAL A 388 9.44 -1.17 -12.59
N MET A 389 8.55 -0.18 -12.47
CA MET A 389 8.92 1.23 -12.65
C MET A 389 10.06 1.67 -11.73
N CYS A 390 10.06 1.17 -10.48
CA CYS A 390 11.11 1.47 -9.50
C CYS A 390 12.15 0.34 -9.38
N HIS A 391 11.76 -0.92 -9.64
CA HIS A 391 12.57 -2.11 -9.39
C HIS A 391 13.06 -2.81 -10.67
N ARG A 392 13.18 -2.08 -11.77
CA ARG A 392 13.60 -2.60 -13.09
C ARG A 392 15.07 -2.95 -13.20
N GLU A 393 15.89 -2.40 -12.31
CA GLU A 393 17.33 -2.63 -12.33
C GLU A 393 17.66 -4.09 -11.95
N VAL A 394 18.88 -4.51 -12.18
CA VAL A 394 19.29 -5.90 -11.99
C VAL A 394 19.81 -6.12 -10.57
N GLY A 395 19.36 -7.21 -9.96
CA GLY A 395 19.88 -7.69 -8.69
C GLY A 395 19.85 -6.64 -7.57
N ILE A 396 21.01 -6.37 -6.94
CA ILE A 396 21.10 -5.45 -5.79
C ILE A 396 20.67 -4.02 -6.12
N GLN A 397 20.85 -3.54 -7.35
CA GLN A 397 20.41 -2.21 -7.77
C GLN A 397 18.90 -2.09 -7.75
N SER A 398 18.17 -3.17 -7.99
CA SER A 398 16.71 -3.19 -7.88
C SER A 398 16.22 -3.35 -6.43
N LEU A 399 17.05 -3.87 -5.54
CA LEU A 399 16.73 -4.04 -4.12
C LEU A 399 17.01 -2.76 -3.33
N SER A 400 18.20 -2.20 -3.49
CA SER A 400 18.67 -1.00 -2.80
C SER A 400 18.43 0.26 -3.63
N THR A 401 17.17 0.51 -3.97
CA THR A 401 16.80 1.71 -4.73
C THR A 401 17.02 2.97 -3.89
N ARG A 402 17.30 4.10 -4.54
CA ARG A 402 17.45 5.44 -3.94
C ARG A 402 18.57 5.55 -2.89
N GLY A 403 19.72 4.91 -3.15
CA GLY A 403 20.89 5.04 -2.30
C GLY A 403 20.74 4.48 -0.89
N ARG A 404 19.78 3.57 -0.66
CA ARG A 404 19.59 2.93 0.63
C ARG A 404 20.33 1.62 0.71
N LEU A 405 21.22 1.51 1.70
CA LEU A 405 21.85 0.25 2.03
C LEU A 405 21.03 -0.46 3.09
N LEU A 406 20.65 -1.69 2.77
CA LEU A 406 19.90 -2.56 3.68
C LEU A 406 20.87 -3.39 4.51
N LYS A 407 20.52 -3.61 5.77
CA LYS A 407 21.23 -4.50 6.70
C LYS A 407 20.26 -5.50 7.32
N PRO A 408 20.75 -6.65 7.81
CA PRO A 408 19.90 -7.52 8.60
C PRO A 408 19.46 -6.79 9.86
N ASN A 409 18.25 -7.04 10.31
CA ASN A 409 17.80 -6.54 11.60
C ASN A 409 18.68 -7.17 12.70
N PRO A 410 19.44 -6.37 13.48
CA PRO A 410 20.36 -6.90 14.47
C PRO A 410 19.65 -7.72 15.54
N LEU A 411 18.41 -7.41 15.84
CA LEU A 411 17.60 -8.15 16.82
C LEU A 411 17.27 -9.57 16.35
N GLN A 412 17.36 -9.87 15.07
CA GLN A 412 17.16 -11.23 14.55
C GLN A 412 18.38 -12.14 14.72
N GLN A 413 19.54 -11.60 15.05
CA GLN A 413 20.76 -12.43 15.26
C GLN A 413 20.73 -13.14 16.62
N ASP A 414 20.22 -12.47 17.67
CA ASP A 414 20.33 -12.91 19.06
C ASP A 414 18.99 -13.00 19.81
N LEU A 415 17.86 -13.07 19.11
CA LEU A 415 16.55 -13.06 19.76
C LEU A 415 16.35 -14.23 20.70
N PRO A 416 16.10 -13.96 22.00
CA PRO A 416 15.40 -14.93 22.83
C PRO A 416 13.97 -15.10 22.29
N THR A 417 13.60 -16.32 21.97
CA THR A 417 12.41 -16.72 21.21
C THR A 417 11.08 -16.34 21.88
N GLU A 418 11.08 -15.77 23.08
CA GLU A 418 9.91 -15.70 23.95
C GLU A 418 9.44 -14.28 24.30
N ALA A 419 10.19 -13.22 23.95
CA ALA A 419 9.92 -11.90 24.47
C ALA A 419 9.24 -10.93 23.50
N PHE A 420 9.34 -11.14 22.19
CA PHE A 420 8.86 -10.16 21.21
C PHE A 420 8.29 -10.86 19.98
N GLY A 421 7.09 -10.47 19.57
CA GLY A 421 6.55 -10.85 18.28
C GLY A 421 7.51 -10.46 17.14
N PRO A 422 7.52 -11.20 16.02
CA PRO A 422 8.53 -11.09 14.96
C PRO A 422 8.64 -9.72 14.28
N ARG A 423 7.73 -8.79 14.54
CA ARG A 423 7.63 -7.51 13.81
C ARG A 423 7.64 -6.26 14.68
N TRP A 424 7.68 -6.39 15.98
CA TRP A 424 7.46 -5.25 16.89
C TRP A 424 8.38 -4.05 16.70
N TRP A 425 9.62 -4.26 16.34
CA TRP A 425 10.59 -3.16 16.16
C TRP A 425 10.37 -2.36 14.88
N GLN A 426 9.97 -3.01 13.78
CA GLN A 426 9.63 -2.31 12.54
C GLN A 426 8.33 -1.55 12.72
N ASP A 427 7.35 -2.19 13.33
CA ASP A 427 6.08 -1.56 13.68
C ASP A 427 6.33 -0.35 14.61
N ALA A 428 7.19 -0.48 15.62
CA ALA A 428 7.53 0.62 16.51
C ALA A 428 8.16 1.82 15.77
N ARG A 429 8.99 1.56 14.75
CA ARG A 429 9.57 2.63 13.91
C ARG A 429 8.53 3.33 13.07
N VAL A 430 7.67 2.58 12.39
CA VAL A 430 6.60 3.15 11.57
C VAL A 430 5.62 3.93 12.44
N LEU A 431 5.23 3.37 13.58
CA LEU A 431 4.35 4.04 14.54
C LEU A 431 4.99 5.33 15.07
N SER A 432 6.28 5.31 15.43
CA SER A 432 7.01 6.50 15.88
C SER A 432 7.12 7.55 14.77
N TRP A 433 7.39 7.13 13.54
CA TRP A 433 7.43 8.02 12.38
C TRP A 433 6.06 8.67 12.12
N LYS A 434 4.96 7.87 12.15
CA LYS A 434 3.59 8.38 11.99
C LYS A 434 3.21 9.37 13.09
N GLN A 435 3.60 9.11 14.33
CA GLN A 435 3.36 10.02 15.46
C GLN A 435 4.02 11.41 15.27
N GLY A 436 5.09 11.45 14.48
CA GLY A 436 5.77 12.68 14.08
C GLY A 436 5.13 13.47 12.95
N GLN A 437 4.10 12.94 12.27
CA GLN A 437 3.47 13.59 11.13
C GLN A 437 2.38 14.58 11.58
N ASP A 438 2.15 15.63 10.79
CA ASP A 438 1.19 16.70 11.12
C ASP A 438 -0.25 16.21 11.08
N ASP A 439 -0.58 15.29 10.16
CA ASP A 439 -1.89 14.65 10.06
C ASP A 439 -2.25 13.88 11.34
N TRP A 440 -1.30 13.09 11.87
CA TRP A 440 -1.50 12.38 13.14
C TRP A 440 -1.59 13.32 14.32
N ARG A 441 -0.77 14.34 14.40
CA ARG A 441 -0.82 15.34 15.47
C ARG A 441 -2.16 16.04 15.53
N LEU A 442 -2.70 16.41 14.35
CA LEU A 442 -4.02 17.03 14.26
C LEU A 442 -5.12 16.06 14.68
N LEU A 443 -5.10 14.81 14.17
CA LEU A 443 -6.09 13.80 14.54
C LEU A 443 -6.05 13.49 16.04
N SER A 444 -4.88 13.17 16.59
CA SER A 444 -4.72 12.78 17.99
C SER A 444 -5.12 13.89 18.96
N SER A 445 -4.78 15.15 18.66
CA SER A 445 -5.23 16.29 19.47
C SER A 445 -6.76 16.44 19.48
N SER A 446 -7.39 16.21 18.31
CA SER A 446 -8.85 16.28 18.18
C SER A 446 -9.56 15.11 18.88
N LEU A 447 -8.97 13.92 18.87
CA LEU A 447 -9.48 12.74 19.59
C LEU A 447 -9.44 12.96 21.12
N GLN A 448 -8.39 13.59 21.64
CA GLN A 448 -8.22 13.90 23.07
C GLN A 448 -9.15 15.02 23.55
N SER A 449 -9.39 16.03 22.73
CA SER A 449 -10.25 17.17 23.06
C SER A 449 -11.74 16.80 23.20
N ALA A 450 -12.13 15.65 22.68
CA ALA A 450 -13.52 15.15 22.70
C ALA A 450 -13.78 14.15 23.86
N GLN A 451 -12.76 13.83 24.65
CA GLN A 451 -12.89 13.04 25.90
C GLN A 451 -13.20 13.95 27.07
#